data_09b1faf906a6a74530a6e664b64cdcd6
#
_entry.id   09b1faf906a6a74530a6e664b64cdcd6
#
_cell.length_a   1.000
_cell.length_b   1.000
_cell.length_c   1.000
_cell.angle_alpha   90.00
_cell.angle_beta   90.00
_cell.angle_gamma   90.00
#
_symmetry.space_group_name_H-M   'P 1'
#
loop_
_entity.id
_entity.type
_entity.pdbx_description
1 polymer ?
#
loop_
_entity_poly.entity_id
_entity_poly.type
_entity_poly.pdbx_seq_one_letter_code
_entity_poly.pdbx_strand_id
1 'polypeptide(L)'
;NFGGAFTNFAKKNFRISFRKEYGVSKLSYPLFEGFEHGIEPAVEFDQLNLRTGSHDMEKRGFYMSNRFTDDTMLEMGNINPHGRFVHLYLDGSYWGMYHLRERWSADTLTEYLGGQTEDYESINGNWNVGGWADPGDPYDGDGSAWTRIKTLRGDYEQIRTYLDVSNYIDYMILFMFGNSEAEYRCAGPVGEGSGFKFFLNDADGWLRTTAGNRTGRDAPGRKAGDGPGSIFSMLHKEGHPDYKVLLADRIHKHLFNNGALTPSSNATRLQVRIDEMELAFLAESARWNYRSPGSWSIAKDEIFNTWFP
;
A
#
# COMPACT_ATOMS: atom_id res chain seq x y z
N ASN A 1 18.39 5.63 3.59
CA ASN A 1 18.61 4.51 2.70
C ASN A 1 17.73 3.35 3.16
N PHE A 2 16.74 3.03 2.37
CA PHE A 2 15.78 2.00 2.67
C PHE A 2 16.08 0.77 1.81
N GLY A 3 16.65 -0.28 2.40
CA GLY A 3 16.74 -1.63 1.86
C GLY A 3 17.65 -1.87 0.64
N GLY A 4 18.14 -3.09 0.51
CA GLY A 4 19.22 -3.52 -0.35
C GLY A 4 19.13 -3.23 -1.86
N ALA A 5 17.97 -3.43 -2.51
CA ALA A 5 17.87 -3.23 -3.96
C ALA A 5 17.94 -1.75 -4.38
N PHE A 6 17.52 -0.82 -3.51
CA PHE A 6 17.49 0.62 -3.78
C PHE A 6 18.86 1.29 -3.76
N THR A 7 19.86 0.65 -3.19
CA THR A 7 21.22 1.20 -3.17
C THR A 7 21.83 1.29 -4.56
N ASN A 8 21.37 0.47 -5.50
CA ASN A 8 21.90 0.37 -6.86
C ASN A 8 21.34 1.43 -7.82
N PHE A 9 20.21 2.07 -7.50
CA PHE A 9 19.67 3.13 -8.35
C PHE A 9 20.32 4.48 -8.04
N ALA A 10 20.69 5.23 -9.06
CA ALA A 10 21.21 6.60 -8.89
C ALA A 10 20.13 7.55 -8.35
N LYS A 11 18.89 7.38 -8.79
CA LYS A 11 17.72 8.11 -8.28
C LYS A 11 17.33 7.58 -6.91
N LYS A 12 17.37 8.41 -5.87
CA LYS A 12 17.15 8.03 -4.47
C LYS A 12 15.80 8.49 -3.97
N ASN A 13 15.18 7.69 -3.07
CA ASN A 13 14.02 8.10 -2.32
C ASN A 13 14.37 9.17 -1.29
N PHE A 14 13.43 10.06 -1.00
CA PHE A 14 13.55 11.04 0.07
C PHE A 14 12.38 10.90 1.05
N ARG A 15 12.65 11.33 2.28
CA ARG A 15 11.63 11.59 3.29
C ARG A 15 11.69 13.07 3.62
N ILE A 16 10.55 13.73 3.57
CA ILE A 16 10.36 15.07 4.10
C ILE A 16 9.86 14.89 5.53
N SER A 17 10.50 15.54 6.49
CA SER A 17 10.08 15.54 7.90
C SER A 17 9.99 16.96 8.38
N PHE A 18 8.86 17.32 8.95
CA PHE A 18 8.62 18.63 9.55
C PHE A 18 8.96 18.56 11.03
N ARG A 19 9.82 19.46 11.52
CA ARG A 19 10.29 19.45 12.90
C ARG A 19 10.41 20.86 13.45
N LYS A 20 10.04 21.04 14.71
CA LYS A 20 10.09 22.33 15.40
C LYS A 20 11.46 23.01 15.36
N GLU A 21 12.54 22.25 15.31
CA GLU A 21 13.92 22.78 15.22
C GLU A 21 14.21 23.46 13.87
N TYR A 22 13.44 23.18 12.83
CA TYR A 22 13.59 23.75 11.47
C TYR A 22 12.39 24.62 11.05
N GLY A 23 11.36 24.76 11.89
CA GLY A 23 10.17 25.55 11.59
C GLY A 23 8.90 24.94 12.17
N VAL A 24 7.88 24.78 11.34
CA VAL A 24 6.63 24.15 11.77
C VAL A 24 6.81 22.64 11.95
N SER A 25 6.12 22.06 12.94
CA SER A 25 6.19 20.62 13.20
C SER A 25 5.30 19.78 12.31
N LYS A 26 4.34 20.39 11.63
CA LYS A 26 3.48 19.77 10.61
C LYS A 26 3.30 20.73 9.45
N LEU A 27 3.18 20.21 8.25
CA LEU A 27 2.68 20.94 7.09
C LEU A 27 1.16 20.87 7.13
N SER A 28 0.48 22.01 7.14
CA SER A 28 -0.97 22.10 6.99
C SER A 28 -1.26 22.63 5.57
N TYR A 29 -1.62 21.72 4.66
CA TYR A 29 -1.91 22.05 3.26
C TYR A 29 -2.65 20.89 2.57
N PRO A 30 -3.68 21.13 1.73
CA PRO A 30 -4.42 20.11 1.01
C PRO A 30 -3.63 19.54 -0.19
N LEU A 31 -2.55 18.82 0.09
CA LEU A 31 -1.61 18.32 -0.93
C LEU A 31 -2.24 17.35 -1.95
N PHE A 32 -3.26 16.63 -1.53
CA PHE A 32 -3.83 15.53 -2.31
C PHE A 32 -5.26 15.82 -2.80
N GLU A 33 -5.74 17.05 -2.64
CA GLU A 33 -7.01 17.50 -3.18
C GLU A 33 -7.09 17.26 -4.71
N GLY A 34 -8.24 16.78 -5.18
CA GLY A 34 -8.48 16.44 -6.59
C GLY A 34 -8.04 15.03 -7.00
N PHE A 35 -7.49 14.25 -6.07
CA PHE A 35 -7.11 12.85 -6.27
C PHE A 35 -7.72 11.96 -5.17
N GLU A 36 -8.90 12.32 -4.74
CA GLU A 36 -9.65 11.60 -3.71
C GLU A 36 -10.27 10.33 -4.30
N HIS A 37 -10.06 9.23 -3.61
CA HIS A 37 -10.74 7.95 -3.83
C HIS A 37 -11.33 7.52 -2.49
N GLY A 38 -12.64 7.46 -2.40
CA GLY A 38 -13.36 6.88 -1.27
C GLY A 38 -13.25 7.61 0.08
N ILE A 39 -12.05 7.87 0.57
CA ILE A 39 -11.77 8.53 1.85
C ILE A 39 -11.03 9.84 1.60
N GLU A 40 -11.49 10.92 2.23
CA GLU A 40 -10.85 12.23 2.14
C GLU A 40 -9.39 12.17 2.62
N PRO A 41 -8.44 12.81 1.91
CA PRO A 41 -7.05 12.85 2.31
C PRO A 41 -6.83 13.69 3.57
N ALA A 42 -5.80 13.34 4.35
CA ALA A 42 -5.33 14.20 5.43
C ALA A 42 -4.85 15.55 4.88
N VAL A 43 -4.95 16.59 5.72
CA VAL A 43 -4.47 17.95 5.39
C VAL A 43 -3.30 18.38 6.25
N GLU A 44 -2.94 17.59 7.25
CA GLU A 44 -1.78 17.82 8.12
C GLU A 44 -0.80 16.67 8.03
N PHE A 45 0.49 16.97 7.93
CA PHE A 45 1.55 15.97 7.73
C PHE A 45 2.78 16.30 8.58
N ASP A 46 3.20 15.37 9.42
CA ASP A 46 4.51 15.40 10.08
C ASP A 46 5.62 14.92 9.15
N GLN A 47 5.29 13.98 8.27
CA GLN A 47 6.19 13.35 7.31
C GLN A 47 5.50 13.04 6.00
N LEU A 48 6.28 13.13 4.91
CA LEU A 48 5.88 12.73 3.57
C LEU A 48 7.00 11.92 2.91
N ASN A 49 6.63 10.97 2.06
CA ASN A 49 7.57 10.22 1.26
C ASN A 49 7.61 10.73 -0.19
N LEU A 50 8.82 10.88 -0.73
CA LEU A 50 9.07 11.04 -2.16
C LEU A 50 9.70 9.74 -2.67
N ARG A 51 8.89 8.89 -3.28
CA ARG A 51 9.34 7.59 -3.84
C ARG A 51 9.74 7.76 -5.29
N THR A 52 10.80 7.05 -5.67
CA THR A 52 11.31 7.06 -7.05
C THR A 52 10.52 6.13 -7.99
N GLY A 53 9.81 5.15 -7.45
CA GLY A 53 9.25 4.02 -8.18
C GLY A 53 10.06 2.73 -8.04
N SER A 54 11.33 2.82 -7.61
CA SER A 54 12.15 1.64 -7.32
C SER A 54 12.18 0.62 -8.47
N HIS A 55 11.87 -0.65 -8.23
CA HIS A 55 11.80 -1.69 -9.25
C HIS A 55 10.73 -1.46 -10.31
N ASP A 56 9.72 -0.68 -9.99
CA ASP A 56 8.66 -0.26 -10.91
C ASP A 56 9.19 0.65 -12.04
N MET A 57 10.30 1.39 -11.78
CA MET A 57 10.98 2.20 -12.81
C MET A 57 11.59 1.35 -13.94
N GLU A 58 12.00 0.13 -13.67
CA GLU A 58 12.65 -0.73 -14.64
C GLU A 58 11.66 -1.63 -15.38
N LYS A 59 11.67 -2.91 -15.05
CA LYS A 59 10.96 -3.97 -15.78
C LYS A 59 9.85 -4.64 -14.97
N ARG A 60 9.79 -4.37 -13.67
CA ARG A 60 8.89 -5.13 -12.77
C ARG A 60 7.46 -4.64 -12.78
N GLY A 61 7.22 -3.38 -13.07
CA GLY A 61 5.90 -2.81 -13.09
C GLY A 61 5.71 -1.86 -14.27
N PHE A 62 4.74 -0.98 -14.15
CA PHE A 62 4.38 0.01 -15.18
C PHE A 62 4.60 1.46 -14.71
N TYR A 63 5.56 1.66 -13.82
CA TYR A 63 6.00 2.94 -13.24
C TYR A 63 5.05 3.56 -12.21
N MET A 64 3.87 2.99 -12.00
CA MET A 64 2.87 3.51 -11.07
C MET A 64 2.19 2.41 -10.24
N SER A 65 2.78 1.21 -10.19
CA SER A 65 2.19 0.04 -9.52
C SER A 65 1.83 0.33 -8.06
N ASN A 66 2.73 0.97 -7.30
CA ASN A 66 2.46 1.34 -5.92
C ASN A 66 1.31 2.36 -5.80
N ARG A 67 1.29 3.40 -6.67
CA ARG A 67 0.23 4.41 -6.60
C ARG A 67 -1.13 3.79 -6.97
N PHE A 68 -1.16 2.99 -8.01
CA PHE A 68 -2.37 2.30 -8.44
C PHE A 68 -2.91 1.35 -7.36
N THR A 69 -2.01 0.66 -6.65
CA THR A 69 -2.39 -0.21 -5.52
C THR A 69 -2.97 0.60 -4.36
N ASP A 70 -2.34 1.74 -4.01
CA ASP A 70 -2.86 2.64 -2.98
C ASP A 70 -4.25 3.17 -3.36
N ASP A 71 -4.43 3.65 -4.60
CA ASP A 71 -5.71 4.14 -5.11
C ASP A 71 -6.78 3.04 -5.11
N THR A 72 -6.39 1.81 -5.40
CA THR A 72 -7.31 0.68 -5.39
C THR A 72 -7.81 0.38 -3.96
N MET A 73 -6.94 0.44 -2.98
CA MET A 73 -7.30 0.22 -1.58
C MET A 73 -8.23 1.34 -1.06
N LEU A 74 -7.99 2.59 -1.46
CA LEU A 74 -8.86 3.72 -1.18
C LEU A 74 -10.24 3.52 -1.82
N GLU A 75 -10.31 3.12 -3.09
CA GLU A 75 -11.55 2.84 -3.82
C GLU A 75 -12.33 1.67 -3.20
N MET A 76 -11.65 0.72 -2.58
CA MET A 76 -12.28 -0.34 -1.80
C MET A 76 -12.94 0.18 -0.50
N GLY A 77 -12.72 1.45 -0.15
CA GLY A 77 -13.27 2.14 1.02
C GLY A 77 -12.40 2.02 2.27
N ASN A 78 -11.11 1.79 2.10
CA ASN A 78 -10.17 1.68 3.21
C ASN A 78 -9.31 2.95 3.32
N ILE A 79 -8.92 3.31 4.53
CA ILE A 79 -7.84 4.27 4.75
C ILE A 79 -6.58 3.68 4.13
N ASN A 80 -5.92 4.46 3.26
CA ASN A 80 -4.65 4.07 2.64
C ASN A 80 -3.90 5.34 2.21
N PRO A 81 -2.56 5.30 1.99
CA PRO A 81 -1.82 6.52 1.65
C PRO A 81 -2.35 7.21 0.40
N HIS A 82 -2.75 8.46 0.54
CA HIS A 82 -2.96 9.34 -0.61
C HIS A 82 -1.63 9.75 -1.22
N GLY A 83 -1.66 10.12 -2.48
CA GLY A 83 -0.45 10.54 -3.16
C GLY A 83 -0.70 11.01 -4.58
N ARG A 84 0.31 11.69 -5.13
CA ARG A 84 0.34 12.20 -6.49
C ARG A 84 1.76 12.21 -7.04
N PHE A 85 1.90 12.38 -8.35
CA PHE A 85 3.21 12.55 -8.94
C PHE A 85 3.61 14.03 -8.95
N VAL A 86 4.88 14.30 -8.63
CA VAL A 86 5.42 15.66 -8.57
C VAL A 86 6.79 15.71 -9.25
N HIS A 87 7.15 16.86 -9.78
CA HIS A 87 8.50 17.15 -10.25
C HIS A 87 9.38 17.63 -9.08
N LEU A 88 10.52 16.97 -8.89
CA LEU A 88 11.50 17.38 -7.90
C LEU A 88 12.63 18.16 -8.58
N TYR A 89 12.95 19.31 -8.00
CA TYR A 89 14.12 20.10 -8.33
C TYR A 89 15.05 20.16 -7.12
N LEU A 90 16.34 19.90 -7.31
CA LEU A 90 17.37 20.05 -6.29
C LEU A 90 18.35 21.12 -6.76
N ASP A 91 18.54 22.13 -5.95
CA ASP A 91 19.39 23.29 -6.27
C ASP A 91 19.10 23.90 -7.65
N GLY A 92 17.83 23.99 -8.01
CA GLY A 92 17.37 24.51 -9.30
C GLY A 92 17.50 23.53 -10.48
N SER A 93 18.11 22.36 -10.29
CA SER A 93 18.24 21.34 -11.32
C SER A 93 17.07 20.35 -11.26
N TYR A 94 16.50 20.05 -12.41
CA TYR A 94 15.46 19.01 -12.50
C TYR A 94 16.02 17.67 -12.09
N TRP A 95 15.46 17.10 -11.02
CA TRP A 95 15.95 15.83 -10.47
C TRP A 95 15.12 14.63 -10.91
N GLY A 96 13.85 14.84 -11.26
CA GLY A 96 12.98 13.81 -11.80
C GLY A 96 11.56 13.88 -11.28
N MET A 97 10.74 12.96 -11.75
CA MET A 97 9.37 12.76 -11.29
C MET A 97 9.36 11.84 -10.06
N TYR A 98 8.64 12.21 -9.04
CA TYR A 98 8.52 11.47 -7.80
C TYR A 98 7.07 11.21 -7.42
N HIS A 99 6.82 10.04 -6.83
CA HIS A 99 5.56 9.75 -6.16
C HIS A 99 5.61 10.35 -4.75
N LEU A 100 4.98 11.51 -4.58
CA LEU A 100 4.72 12.12 -3.28
C LEU A 100 3.54 11.39 -2.65
N ARG A 101 3.70 10.88 -1.44
CA ARG A 101 2.65 10.14 -0.73
C ARG A 101 2.74 10.33 0.77
N GLU A 102 1.61 10.12 1.43
CA GLU A 102 1.53 9.97 2.87
C GLU A 102 2.42 8.83 3.38
N ARG A 103 2.86 8.97 4.60
CA ARG A 103 3.59 7.93 5.30
C ARG A 103 2.73 7.34 6.41
N TRP A 104 2.56 6.04 6.40
CA TRP A 104 1.90 5.36 7.50
C TRP A 104 2.74 5.42 8.76
N SER A 105 2.16 6.00 9.80
CA SER A 105 2.70 6.13 11.15
C SER A 105 1.54 6.29 12.12
N ALA A 106 1.81 6.19 13.42
CA ALA A 106 0.81 6.49 14.43
C ALA A 106 0.29 7.94 14.31
N ASP A 107 1.17 8.89 13.98
CA ASP A 107 0.77 10.30 13.74
C ASP A 107 -0.21 10.44 12.57
N THR A 108 0.03 9.74 11.44
CA THR A 108 -0.91 9.75 10.31
C THR A 108 -2.28 9.19 10.69
N LEU A 109 -2.33 8.16 11.54
CA LEU A 109 -3.61 7.60 11.99
C LEU A 109 -4.42 8.59 12.82
N THR A 110 -3.78 9.49 13.57
CA THR A 110 -4.51 10.53 14.33
C THR A 110 -5.28 11.47 13.42
N GLU A 111 -4.80 11.73 12.22
CA GLU A 111 -5.48 12.60 11.23
C GLU A 111 -6.77 11.95 10.69
N TYR A 112 -6.82 10.62 10.61
CA TYR A 112 -7.96 9.88 10.10
C TYR A 112 -8.93 9.40 11.18
N LEU A 113 -8.41 9.05 12.36
CA LEU A 113 -9.16 8.37 13.42
C LEU A 113 -9.29 9.22 14.69
N GLY A 114 -8.57 10.34 14.77
CA GLY A 114 -8.48 11.18 15.97
C GLY A 114 -7.57 10.59 17.05
N GLY A 115 -7.65 11.11 18.27
CA GLY A 115 -6.82 10.67 19.39
C GLY A 115 -5.42 11.28 19.39
N GLN A 116 -4.50 10.62 20.09
CA GLN A 116 -3.09 11.02 20.20
C GLN A 116 -2.18 9.95 19.58
N THR A 117 -0.97 10.33 19.23
CA THR A 117 0.02 9.41 18.61
C THR A 117 0.28 8.18 19.48
N GLU A 118 0.26 8.35 20.80
CA GLU A 118 0.47 7.28 21.77
C GLU A 118 -0.67 6.26 21.83
N ASP A 119 -1.83 6.59 21.29
CA ASP A 119 -2.98 5.68 21.21
C ASP A 119 -2.79 4.62 20.12
N TYR A 120 -1.78 4.77 19.25
CA TYR A 120 -1.57 3.95 18.06
C TYR A 120 -0.18 3.33 18.03
N GLU A 121 -0.09 2.16 17.42
CA GLU A 121 1.19 1.60 16.98
C GLU A 121 1.20 1.34 15.48
N SER A 122 2.37 1.33 14.90
CA SER A 122 2.58 0.95 13.50
C SER A 122 3.72 -0.05 13.35
N ILE A 123 3.53 -0.99 12.43
CA ILE A 123 4.43 -2.13 12.20
C ILE A 123 4.95 -2.09 10.77
N ASN A 124 6.24 -2.21 10.63
CA ASN A 124 6.90 -2.48 9.36
C ASN A 124 7.08 -3.98 9.19
N GLY A 125 6.28 -4.60 8.35
CA GLY A 125 6.56 -5.94 7.87
C GLY A 125 7.65 -5.87 6.81
N ASN A 126 8.70 -6.67 6.98
CA ASN A 126 9.82 -6.74 6.06
C ASN A 126 9.94 -8.17 5.53
N TRP A 127 10.19 -8.34 4.25
CA TRP A 127 10.36 -9.67 3.68
C TRP A 127 11.78 -10.23 3.75
N ASN A 128 12.73 -9.45 4.27
CA ASN A 128 14.16 -9.74 4.20
C ASN A 128 14.73 -10.55 5.36
N VAL A 129 14.00 -10.79 6.43
CA VAL A 129 14.53 -11.52 7.58
C VAL A 129 14.07 -12.97 7.53
N GLY A 130 14.88 -13.81 6.92
CA GLY A 130 14.65 -15.26 6.95
C GLY A 130 13.50 -15.79 6.10
N GLY A 131 13.04 -15.03 5.13
CA GLY A 131 11.89 -15.36 4.28
C GLY A 131 10.58 -14.76 4.80
N TRP A 132 9.52 -15.05 4.15
CA TRP A 132 8.16 -14.53 4.26
C TRP A 132 7.48 -14.59 5.64
N ALA A 133 8.21 -14.87 6.69
CA ALA A 133 7.76 -15.07 8.05
C ALA A 133 8.28 -13.96 9.00
N ASP A 134 8.41 -12.76 8.49
CA ASP A 134 8.83 -11.63 9.30
C ASP A 134 7.76 -11.30 10.35
N PRO A 135 8.11 -11.29 11.65
CA PRO A 135 7.17 -10.92 12.70
C PRO A 135 6.71 -9.45 12.63
N GLY A 136 7.37 -8.62 11.81
CA GLY A 136 7.17 -7.18 11.74
C GLY A 136 7.90 -6.45 12.87
N ASP A 137 8.56 -5.36 12.51
CA ASP A 137 9.26 -4.49 13.47
C ASP A 137 8.37 -3.30 13.85
N PRO A 138 8.18 -2.98 15.13
CA PRO A 138 7.52 -1.76 15.54
C PRO A 138 8.23 -0.53 14.96
N TYR A 139 7.47 0.33 14.31
CA TYR A 139 7.93 1.65 13.88
C TYR A 139 7.48 2.71 14.88
N ASP A 140 6.24 2.62 15.34
CA ASP A 140 5.69 3.36 16.47
C ASP A 140 5.11 2.38 17.48
N GLY A 141 5.16 2.70 18.76
CA GLY A 141 4.71 1.81 19.83
C GLY A 141 5.72 0.70 20.14
N ASP A 142 5.28 -0.30 20.86
CA ASP A 142 6.11 -1.41 21.33
C ASP A 142 5.80 -2.76 20.68
N GLY A 143 4.83 -2.79 19.74
CA GLY A 143 4.40 -3.99 19.04
C GLY A 143 3.49 -4.92 19.85
N SER A 144 2.98 -4.47 20.97
CA SER A 144 2.15 -5.27 21.86
C SER A 144 0.78 -5.58 21.24
N ALA A 145 0.14 -4.61 20.57
CA ALA A 145 -1.13 -4.81 19.87
C ALA A 145 -0.97 -5.78 18.70
N TRP A 146 0.09 -5.64 17.90
CA TRP A 146 0.41 -6.59 16.84
C TRP A 146 0.66 -8.00 17.38
N THR A 147 1.39 -8.14 18.46
CA THR A 147 1.65 -9.43 19.11
C THR A 147 0.36 -10.08 19.60
N ARG A 148 -0.57 -9.30 20.14
CA ARG A 148 -1.91 -9.75 20.54
C ARG A 148 -2.71 -10.29 19.35
N ILE A 149 -2.76 -9.56 18.24
CA ILE A 149 -3.44 -9.99 17.00
C ILE A 149 -2.87 -11.31 16.50
N LYS A 150 -1.54 -11.46 16.48
CA LYS A 150 -0.89 -12.71 16.09
C LYS A 150 -1.26 -13.88 16.99
N THR A 151 -1.40 -13.64 18.29
CA THR A 151 -1.81 -14.66 19.25
C THR A 151 -3.25 -15.11 19.03
N LEU A 152 -4.14 -14.21 18.66
CA LEU A 152 -5.57 -14.45 18.46
C LEU A 152 -5.93 -14.91 17.04
N ARG A 153 -4.96 -15.12 16.15
CA ARG A 153 -5.17 -15.33 14.71
C ARG A 153 -6.05 -16.53 14.29
N GLY A 154 -6.42 -17.40 15.21
CA GLY A 154 -7.28 -18.55 14.96
C GLY A 154 -8.60 -18.52 15.75
N ASP A 155 -8.99 -17.36 16.23
CA ASP A 155 -10.20 -17.13 16.99
C ASP A 155 -10.89 -15.86 16.47
N TYR A 156 -11.87 -16.02 15.60
CA TYR A 156 -12.57 -14.93 14.95
C TYR A 156 -13.26 -14.00 15.95
N GLU A 157 -13.91 -14.54 16.96
CA GLU A 157 -14.66 -13.73 17.95
C GLU A 157 -13.72 -12.84 18.77
N GLN A 158 -12.52 -13.29 19.06
CA GLN A 158 -11.55 -12.49 19.80
C GLN A 158 -10.79 -11.54 18.89
N ILE A 159 -10.30 -12.00 17.73
CA ILE A 159 -9.47 -11.17 16.87
C ILE A 159 -10.23 -9.95 16.33
N ARG A 160 -11.54 -10.08 16.05
CA ARG A 160 -12.37 -9.00 15.53
C ARG A 160 -12.54 -7.81 16.49
N THR A 161 -12.19 -7.97 17.76
CA THR A 161 -12.19 -6.87 18.74
C THR A 161 -10.96 -5.97 18.62
N TYR A 162 -9.92 -6.44 17.94
CA TYR A 162 -8.66 -5.73 17.75
C TYR A 162 -8.34 -5.47 16.28
N LEU A 163 -8.73 -6.36 15.38
CA LEU A 163 -8.48 -6.29 13.95
C LEU A 163 -9.71 -5.75 13.20
N ASP A 164 -9.53 -4.78 12.34
CA ASP A 164 -10.52 -4.46 11.31
C ASP A 164 -10.53 -5.59 10.27
N VAL A 165 -11.38 -6.57 10.50
CA VAL A 165 -11.43 -7.78 9.67
C VAL A 165 -11.89 -7.44 8.25
N SER A 166 -12.71 -6.40 8.04
CA SER A 166 -13.12 -5.96 6.70
C SER A 166 -11.96 -5.39 5.91
N ASN A 167 -11.19 -4.49 6.51
CA ASN A 167 -9.95 -3.97 5.90
C ASN A 167 -8.94 -5.10 5.64
N TYR A 168 -8.78 -6.00 6.59
CA TYR A 168 -7.86 -7.12 6.47
C TYR A 168 -8.24 -8.06 5.30
N ILE A 169 -9.53 -8.37 5.14
CA ILE A 169 -10.02 -9.18 4.01
C ILE A 169 -9.76 -8.44 2.68
N ASP A 170 -10.04 -7.15 2.61
CA ASP A 170 -9.77 -6.34 1.41
C ASP A 170 -8.30 -6.32 1.04
N TYR A 171 -7.43 -6.15 2.03
CA TYR A 171 -5.98 -6.26 1.86
C TYR A 171 -5.59 -7.62 1.26
N MET A 172 -6.15 -8.72 1.78
CA MET A 172 -5.87 -10.07 1.29
C MET A 172 -6.41 -10.29 -0.14
N ILE A 173 -7.62 -9.79 -0.45
CA ILE A 173 -8.20 -9.86 -1.80
C ILE A 173 -7.29 -9.10 -2.78
N LEU A 174 -6.92 -7.89 -2.45
CA LEU A 174 -6.09 -7.04 -3.30
C LEU A 174 -4.69 -7.65 -3.52
N PHE A 175 -4.11 -8.20 -2.47
CA PHE A 175 -2.82 -8.89 -2.55
C PHE A 175 -2.87 -10.10 -3.50
N MET A 176 -3.91 -10.93 -3.38
CA MET A 176 -4.12 -12.10 -4.25
C MET A 176 -4.42 -11.68 -5.69
N PHE A 177 -5.25 -10.65 -5.88
CA PHE A 177 -5.61 -10.11 -7.18
C PHE A 177 -4.38 -9.65 -7.98
N GLY A 178 -3.51 -8.88 -7.36
CA GLY A 178 -2.32 -8.34 -8.02
C GLY A 178 -1.19 -9.33 -8.25
N ASN A 179 -1.31 -10.55 -7.72
CA ASN A 179 -0.27 -11.60 -7.79
C ASN A 179 1.13 -11.11 -7.39
N SER A 180 1.21 -10.29 -6.38
CA SER A 180 2.41 -9.54 -6.00
C SER A 180 3.20 -10.18 -4.86
N GLU A 181 4.43 -9.72 -4.73
CA GLU A 181 5.34 -9.94 -3.61
C GLU A 181 5.45 -8.68 -2.73
N ALA A 182 4.34 -7.95 -2.54
CA ALA A 182 4.32 -6.76 -1.73
C ALA A 182 4.67 -7.03 -0.26
N GLU A 183 5.31 -6.07 0.37
CA GLU A 183 5.45 -6.02 1.83
C GLU A 183 4.12 -5.62 2.47
N TYR A 184 3.91 -5.99 3.72
CA TYR A 184 2.79 -5.46 4.47
C TYR A 184 3.22 -4.31 5.38
N ARG A 185 2.30 -3.45 5.65
CA ARG A 185 2.31 -2.51 6.78
C ARG A 185 1.03 -2.72 7.53
N CYS A 186 1.06 -2.59 8.84
CA CYS A 186 -0.16 -2.56 9.61
C CYS A 186 -0.02 -1.54 10.73
N ALA A 187 -1.13 -0.94 11.11
CA ALA A 187 -1.19 0.06 12.16
C ALA A 187 -2.59 0.15 12.75
N GLY A 188 -2.68 0.53 14.00
CA GLY A 188 -3.97 0.67 14.67
C GLY A 188 -3.84 0.95 16.15
N PRO A 189 -4.98 0.97 16.86
CA PRO A 189 -5.02 1.25 18.28
C PRO A 189 -4.26 0.22 19.12
N VAL A 190 -3.63 0.70 20.18
CA VAL A 190 -2.98 -0.15 21.18
C VAL A 190 -4.02 -0.94 22.00
N GLY A 191 -5.21 -0.34 22.23
CA GLY A 191 -6.31 -0.92 23.00
C GLY A 191 -7.33 -1.70 22.17
N GLU A 192 -8.40 -2.13 22.84
CA GLU A 192 -9.59 -2.68 22.18
C GLU A 192 -10.36 -1.59 21.42
N GLY A 193 -11.09 -2.03 20.38
CA GLY A 193 -12.16 -1.22 19.77
C GLY A 193 -11.82 -0.75 18.38
N SER A 194 -11.43 -0.10 17.70
CA SER A 194 -11.47 0.48 16.35
C SER A 194 -10.70 -0.23 15.25
N GLY A 195 -10.02 -1.30 15.59
CA GLY A 195 -9.45 -2.20 14.60
C GLY A 195 -8.10 -1.79 14.01
N PHE A 196 -7.16 -2.68 14.16
CA PHE A 196 -5.86 -2.65 13.51
C PHE A 196 -6.03 -2.87 12.00
N LYS A 197 -5.37 -2.08 11.17
CA LYS A 197 -5.55 -2.09 9.72
C LYS A 197 -4.29 -2.53 8.99
N PHE A 198 -4.48 -3.13 7.83
CA PHE A 198 -3.41 -3.54 6.92
C PHE A 198 -3.34 -2.66 5.69
N PHE A 199 -2.12 -2.43 5.22
CA PHE A 199 -1.80 -1.62 4.06
C PHE A 199 -0.81 -2.35 3.17
N LEU A 200 -1.05 -2.33 1.86
CA LEU A 200 -0.06 -2.81 0.91
C LEU A 200 1.11 -1.82 0.84
N ASN A 201 2.31 -2.35 0.86
CA ASN A 201 3.52 -1.57 0.69
C ASN A 201 4.46 -2.29 -0.26
N ASP A 202 5.32 -1.53 -0.94
CA ASP A 202 6.30 -2.05 -1.88
C ASP A 202 5.70 -2.94 -2.99
N ALA A 203 4.57 -2.49 -3.54
CA ALA A 203 3.84 -3.18 -4.59
C ALA A 203 4.44 -2.94 -5.99
N ASP A 204 5.75 -2.78 -6.09
CA ASP A 204 6.48 -2.50 -7.34
C ASP A 204 6.36 -3.62 -8.39
N GLY A 205 6.03 -4.83 -7.96
CA GLY A 205 5.79 -5.98 -8.84
C GLY A 205 4.32 -6.34 -9.00
N TRP A 206 3.41 -5.45 -8.64
CA TRP A 206 1.97 -5.69 -8.75
C TRP A 206 1.52 -5.73 -10.21
N LEU A 207 0.65 -6.66 -10.57
CA LEU A 207 0.22 -6.94 -11.95
C LEU A 207 1.40 -7.30 -12.92
N ARG A 208 2.46 -7.89 -12.38
CA ARG A 208 3.66 -8.17 -13.17
C ARG A 208 3.54 -9.41 -14.05
N THR A 209 2.75 -10.39 -13.65
CA THR A 209 2.58 -11.65 -14.36
C THR A 209 1.19 -12.23 -14.15
N THR A 210 0.57 -12.65 -15.25
CA THR A 210 -0.67 -13.42 -15.22
C THR A 210 -0.45 -14.90 -14.86
N ALA A 211 0.81 -15.37 -14.87
CA ALA A 211 1.19 -16.75 -14.67
C ALA A 211 1.25 -17.13 -13.18
N GLY A 212 0.17 -17.00 -12.44
CA GLY A 212 0.19 -17.43 -11.05
C GLY A 212 -1.18 -17.37 -10.41
N ASN A 213 -1.67 -18.51 -9.99
CA ASN A 213 -2.85 -18.53 -9.13
C ASN A 213 -2.40 -18.40 -7.68
N ARG A 214 -2.72 -17.27 -7.04
CA ARG A 214 -2.43 -17.00 -5.63
C ARG A 214 -3.56 -17.39 -4.69
N THR A 215 -4.73 -17.74 -5.21
CA THR A 215 -5.90 -18.06 -4.37
C THR A 215 -5.75 -19.37 -3.60
N GLY A 216 -4.93 -20.29 -4.07
CA GLY A 216 -4.64 -21.55 -3.38
C GLY A 216 -3.29 -21.60 -2.69
N ARG A 217 -2.56 -20.48 -2.62
CA ARG A 217 -1.29 -20.42 -1.91
C ARG A 217 -1.50 -19.70 -0.58
N ASP A 218 -0.71 -20.08 0.41
CA ASP A 218 -0.52 -19.29 1.62
C ASP A 218 -0.08 -17.88 1.19
N ALA A 219 -1.06 -17.04 0.99
CA ALA A 219 -0.88 -15.67 0.54
C ALA A 219 -0.07 -14.88 1.58
N PRO A 220 0.20 -13.63 1.44
CA PRO A 220 1.40 -12.95 1.87
C PRO A 220 2.05 -13.56 3.10
N GLY A 221 3.09 -14.28 2.88
CA GLY A 221 3.71 -15.11 3.89
C GLY A 221 3.52 -16.59 3.56
N ARG A 222 4.03 -16.99 2.43
CA ARG A 222 4.00 -18.35 1.83
C ARG A 222 4.27 -19.52 2.77
N LYS A 223 4.51 -19.27 4.02
CA LYS A 223 4.69 -20.25 5.07
C LYS A 223 3.94 -19.78 6.29
N ALA A 224 3.45 -20.71 7.07
CA ALA A 224 2.95 -20.50 8.41
C ALA A 224 3.98 -19.69 9.24
N GLY A 225 4.07 -18.40 8.99
CA GLY A 225 4.88 -17.45 9.71
C GLY A 225 3.99 -16.55 10.55
N ASP A 226 4.54 -15.47 11.02
CA ASP A 226 3.85 -14.51 11.87
C ASP A 226 3.24 -13.31 11.10
N GLY A 227 3.22 -13.39 9.77
CA GLY A 227 2.66 -12.35 8.90
C GLY A 227 1.16 -12.49 8.62
N PRO A 228 0.59 -11.60 7.80
CA PRO A 228 -0.85 -11.56 7.51
C PRO A 228 -1.39 -12.86 6.90
N GLY A 229 -0.62 -13.57 6.10
CA GLY A 229 -1.04 -14.85 5.52
C GLY A 229 -1.35 -15.93 6.56
N SER A 230 -0.68 -15.88 7.73
CA SER A 230 -0.97 -16.81 8.81
C SER A 230 -2.33 -16.55 9.44
N ILE A 231 -2.74 -15.30 9.57
CA ILE A 231 -4.07 -14.91 10.06
C ILE A 231 -5.13 -15.46 9.09
N PHE A 232 -4.94 -15.26 7.78
CA PHE A 232 -5.86 -15.75 6.75
C PHE A 232 -6.04 -17.26 6.81
N SER A 233 -4.92 -18.00 6.85
CA SER A 233 -4.93 -19.46 6.92
C SER A 233 -5.62 -19.98 8.18
N MET A 234 -5.40 -19.34 9.32
CA MET A 234 -5.98 -19.77 10.59
C MET A 234 -7.46 -19.46 10.69
N LEU A 235 -7.92 -18.26 10.27
CA LEU A 235 -9.35 -17.91 10.22
C LEU A 235 -10.10 -18.80 9.20
N HIS A 236 -9.47 -19.11 8.07
CA HIS A 236 -10.04 -20.05 7.10
C HIS A 236 -10.19 -21.47 7.69
N LYS A 237 -9.19 -21.94 8.42
CA LYS A 237 -9.18 -23.24 9.08
C LYS A 237 -10.22 -23.32 10.21
N GLU A 238 -10.35 -22.28 11.02
CA GLU A 238 -11.39 -22.16 12.05
C GLU A 238 -12.79 -22.27 11.43
N GLY A 239 -12.98 -21.58 10.30
CA GLY A 239 -14.19 -21.70 9.51
C GLY A 239 -15.43 -21.05 10.12
N HIS A 240 -15.27 -20.00 10.95
CA HIS A 240 -16.35 -19.28 11.58
C HIS A 240 -17.40 -18.80 10.55
N PRO A 241 -18.71 -19.02 10.77
CA PRO A 241 -19.75 -18.67 9.80
C PRO A 241 -19.72 -17.19 9.39
N ASP A 242 -19.60 -16.26 10.35
CA ASP A 242 -19.62 -14.83 10.09
C ASP A 242 -18.37 -14.39 9.31
N TYR A 243 -17.22 -15.00 9.57
CA TYR A 243 -16.01 -14.75 8.75
C TYR A 243 -16.23 -15.16 7.30
N LYS A 244 -16.84 -16.33 7.06
CA LYS A 244 -17.13 -16.81 5.70
C LYS A 244 -18.11 -15.91 4.97
N VAL A 245 -19.15 -15.46 5.65
CA VAL A 245 -20.14 -14.52 5.09
C VAL A 245 -19.45 -13.21 4.76
N LEU A 246 -18.69 -12.64 5.70
CA LEU A 246 -17.96 -11.40 5.48
C LEU A 246 -16.97 -11.50 4.32
N LEU A 247 -16.21 -12.58 4.23
CA LEU A 247 -15.30 -12.82 3.10
C LEU A 247 -16.04 -12.86 1.77
N ALA A 248 -17.16 -13.58 1.71
CA ALA A 248 -17.98 -13.67 0.49
C ALA A 248 -18.57 -12.30 0.10
N ASP A 249 -19.04 -11.53 1.07
CA ASP A 249 -19.57 -10.18 0.85
C ASP A 249 -18.51 -9.22 0.32
N ARG A 250 -17.28 -9.27 0.87
CA ARG A 250 -16.17 -8.44 0.40
C ARG A 250 -15.74 -8.83 -1.02
N ILE A 251 -15.65 -10.12 -1.33
CA ILE A 251 -15.37 -10.63 -2.68
C ILE A 251 -16.45 -10.13 -3.64
N HIS A 252 -17.74 -10.29 -3.30
CA HIS A 252 -18.83 -9.83 -4.15
C HIS A 252 -18.80 -8.31 -4.34
N LYS A 253 -18.56 -7.53 -3.27
CA LYS A 253 -18.50 -6.07 -3.33
C LYS A 253 -17.44 -5.58 -4.32
N HIS A 254 -16.27 -6.20 -4.34
CA HIS A 254 -15.13 -5.67 -5.08
C HIS A 254 -14.94 -6.28 -6.47
N LEU A 255 -15.36 -7.51 -6.70
CA LEU A 255 -15.13 -8.22 -7.97
C LEU A 255 -16.36 -8.25 -8.90
N PHE A 256 -17.53 -7.83 -8.42
CA PHE A 256 -18.76 -7.88 -9.22
C PHE A 256 -19.40 -6.50 -9.34
N ASN A 257 -20.33 -6.38 -10.30
CA ASN A 257 -21.08 -5.16 -10.60
C ASN A 257 -20.16 -3.98 -10.94
N ASN A 258 -20.11 -2.95 -10.10
CA ASN A 258 -19.23 -1.79 -10.24
C ASN A 258 -18.15 -1.76 -9.14
N GLY A 259 -17.76 -2.92 -8.64
CA GLY A 259 -16.77 -3.04 -7.58
C GLY A 259 -15.39 -2.55 -8.03
N ALA A 260 -14.56 -2.19 -7.04
CA ALA A 260 -13.26 -1.56 -7.26
C ALA A 260 -12.28 -2.40 -8.12
N LEU A 261 -12.44 -3.72 -8.14
CA LEU A 261 -11.56 -4.65 -8.87
C LEU A 261 -12.15 -5.14 -10.19
N THR A 262 -13.28 -4.57 -10.64
CA THR A 262 -13.82 -4.90 -11.96
C THR A 262 -12.95 -4.32 -13.08
N PRO A 263 -12.95 -4.91 -14.30
CA PRO A 263 -12.17 -4.42 -15.42
C PRO A 263 -12.36 -2.93 -15.68
N SER A 264 -13.60 -2.46 -15.73
CA SER A 264 -13.93 -1.05 -16.00
C SER A 264 -13.43 -0.11 -14.89
N SER A 265 -13.61 -0.47 -13.62
CA SER A 265 -13.16 0.36 -12.50
C SER A 265 -11.64 0.45 -12.46
N ASN A 266 -10.94 -0.66 -12.68
CA ASN A 266 -9.49 -0.69 -12.78
C ASN A 266 -8.98 0.17 -13.96
N ALA A 267 -9.60 0.03 -15.14
CA ALA A 267 -9.20 0.79 -16.33
C ALA A 267 -9.37 2.30 -16.10
N THR A 268 -10.52 2.73 -15.57
CA THR A 268 -10.79 4.14 -15.30
C THR A 268 -9.78 4.72 -14.30
N ARG A 269 -9.55 4.03 -13.19
CA ARG A 269 -8.60 4.47 -12.16
C ARG A 269 -7.16 4.56 -12.68
N LEU A 270 -6.74 3.58 -13.48
CA LEU A 270 -5.40 3.59 -14.08
C LEU A 270 -5.25 4.74 -15.08
N GLN A 271 -6.28 5.02 -15.89
CA GLN A 271 -6.24 6.09 -16.90
C GLN A 271 -6.00 7.45 -16.25
N VAL A 272 -6.65 7.74 -15.11
CA VAL A 272 -6.42 8.99 -14.36
C VAL A 272 -4.92 9.18 -14.02
N ARG A 273 -4.24 8.13 -13.62
CA ARG A 273 -2.80 8.21 -13.31
C ARG A 273 -1.92 8.28 -14.55
N ILE A 274 -2.33 7.66 -15.64
CA ILE A 274 -1.64 7.82 -16.92
C ILE A 274 -1.71 9.27 -17.37
N ASP A 275 -2.90 9.88 -17.33
CA ASP A 275 -3.11 11.27 -17.74
C ASP A 275 -2.28 12.24 -16.88
N GLU A 276 -2.18 11.99 -15.58
CA GLU A 276 -1.32 12.75 -14.67
C GLU A 276 0.18 12.68 -15.05
N MET A 277 0.63 11.52 -15.53
CA MET A 277 2.07 11.25 -15.70
C MET A 277 2.57 11.42 -17.12
N GLU A 278 1.74 11.36 -18.14
CA GLU A 278 2.17 11.13 -19.52
C GLU A 278 3.21 12.14 -20.03
N LEU A 279 2.99 13.42 -19.79
CA LEU A 279 3.97 14.46 -20.17
C LEU A 279 5.18 14.47 -19.22
N ALA A 280 4.95 14.27 -17.93
CA ALA A 280 6.00 14.23 -16.92
C ALA A 280 6.97 13.07 -17.16
N PHE A 281 6.47 11.95 -17.67
CA PHE A 281 7.27 10.77 -17.96
C PHE A 281 8.32 11.01 -19.06
N LEU A 282 8.06 11.88 -20.00
CA LEU A 282 9.06 12.25 -21.03
C LEU A 282 10.30 12.89 -20.39
N ALA A 283 10.10 13.83 -19.46
CA ALA A 283 11.20 14.45 -18.73
C ALA A 283 11.92 13.46 -17.80
N GLU A 284 11.17 12.59 -17.14
CA GLU A 284 11.70 11.51 -16.31
C GLU A 284 12.58 10.55 -17.11
N SER A 285 12.08 10.08 -18.26
CA SER A 285 12.81 9.19 -19.15
C SER A 285 14.08 9.84 -19.71
N ALA A 286 14.01 11.12 -20.10
CA ALA A 286 15.19 11.87 -20.57
C ALA A 286 16.26 12.04 -19.47
N ARG A 287 15.83 12.22 -18.21
CA ARG A 287 16.75 12.43 -17.08
C ARG A 287 17.43 11.15 -16.61
N TRP A 288 16.67 10.05 -16.49
CA TRP A 288 17.14 8.84 -15.81
C TRP A 288 17.27 7.61 -16.72
N ASN A 289 16.56 7.58 -17.82
CA ASN A 289 16.57 6.50 -18.82
C ASN A 289 16.40 5.07 -18.24
N TYR A 290 15.69 4.92 -17.14
CA TYR A 290 15.37 3.58 -16.61
C TYR A 290 14.35 2.86 -17.49
N ARG A 291 13.43 3.62 -18.10
CA ARG A 291 12.44 3.10 -19.04
C ARG A 291 12.15 4.13 -20.13
N SER A 292 12.13 3.69 -21.39
CA SER A 292 11.76 4.56 -22.50
C SER A 292 10.24 4.76 -22.59
N PRO A 293 9.75 5.85 -23.22
CA PRO A 293 8.32 6.06 -23.42
C PRO A 293 7.66 4.89 -24.18
N GLY A 294 8.32 4.32 -25.21
CA GLY A 294 7.83 3.16 -25.94
C GLY A 294 7.68 1.91 -25.08
N SER A 295 8.66 1.61 -24.22
CA SER A 295 8.57 0.46 -23.32
C SER A 295 7.53 0.66 -22.20
N TRP A 296 7.27 1.91 -21.81
CA TRP A 296 6.21 2.24 -20.88
C TRP A 296 4.82 2.07 -21.53
N SER A 297 4.67 2.49 -22.80
CA SER A 297 3.43 2.25 -23.57
C SER A 297 3.10 0.76 -23.64
N ILE A 298 4.08 -0.08 -23.99
CA ILE A 298 3.88 -1.54 -24.04
C ILE A 298 3.41 -2.08 -22.68
N ALA A 299 4.01 -1.63 -21.58
CA ALA A 299 3.60 -2.08 -20.24
C ALA A 299 2.17 -1.63 -19.88
N LYS A 300 1.75 -0.42 -20.26
CA LYS A 300 0.36 0.05 -20.09
C LYS A 300 -0.61 -0.82 -20.91
N ASP A 301 -0.29 -1.05 -22.18
CA ASP A 301 -1.11 -1.87 -23.07
C ASP A 301 -1.28 -3.30 -22.55
N GLU A 302 -0.24 -3.89 -21.96
CA GLU A 302 -0.32 -5.21 -21.31
C GLU A 302 -1.30 -5.21 -20.15
N ILE A 303 -1.28 -4.17 -19.31
CA ILE A 303 -2.23 -4.06 -18.19
C ILE A 303 -3.67 -3.96 -18.68
N PHE A 304 -3.94 -3.09 -19.65
CA PHE A 304 -5.30 -2.92 -20.17
C PHE A 304 -5.83 -4.14 -20.94
N ASN A 305 -4.99 -4.83 -21.69
CA ASN A 305 -5.41 -5.89 -22.60
C ASN A 305 -5.27 -7.30 -22.03
N THR A 306 -4.49 -7.48 -20.97
CA THR A 306 -4.19 -8.81 -20.42
C THR A 306 -4.64 -8.97 -18.96
N TRP A 307 -4.47 -7.92 -18.15
CA TRP A 307 -4.79 -8.00 -16.72
C TRP A 307 -6.23 -7.62 -16.40
N PHE A 308 -6.76 -6.59 -17.05
CA PHE A 308 -8.10 -6.09 -16.72
C PHE A 308 -9.25 -6.88 -17.36
N PRO A 309 -9.13 -7.46 -18.56
CA PRO A 309 -10.17 -8.38 -19.05
C PRO A 309 -10.24 -9.67 -18.24
#